data_8950888a885e188ed91556e76a27abdb
#
_entry.id   8950888a885e188ed91556e76a27abdb
#
_cell.length_a   1.000
_cell.length_b   1.000
_cell.length_c   1.000
_cell.angle_alpha   90.00
_cell.angle_beta   90.00
_cell.angle_gamma   90.00
#
_symmetry.space_group_name_H-M   'P 1'
#
loop_
_entity.id
_entity.type
_entity.pdbx_description
1 polymer ?
#
loop_
_entity_poly.entity_id
_entity_poly.type
_entity_poly.pdbx_seq_one_letter_code
_entity_poly.pdbx_strand_id
1 'polypeptide(L)'
;MKEYDSLSDNEKRNMLASVANLYYNVEMTQNQIAERFFTSRSKISRMLKEARQLGIVEIKILEPWDRNVELEQEFMRRFALKDVRVISVKEANNTMVLQKLGEVAAYYLDNLLNDNMILGISWGNTMYHTVKAVKTSKNIPITVVPIMGAANVRTPERDSLDLSKELAYAYGGTYHYIYAPLFVNSEEVRDSLEQEPNIKGCLELARNADIILTSVGSIVYKSCLLYTSPSPRD
;
A
#
# COMPACT_ATOMS: atom_id res chain seq x y z
N MET A 1 22.34 -40.97 -18.24
CA MET A 1 22.08 -40.32 -16.92
C MET A 1 21.00 -41.18 -16.25
N LYS A 2 21.19 -41.61 -14.98
CA LYS A 2 20.10 -42.34 -14.27
C LYS A 2 18.86 -41.43 -14.24
N GLU A 3 17.68 -42.03 -14.44
CA GLU A 3 16.42 -41.27 -14.30
C GLU A 3 16.32 -40.69 -12.88
N TYR A 4 15.83 -39.44 -12.75
CA TYR A 4 15.72 -38.73 -11.45
C TYR A 4 15.00 -39.60 -10.40
N ASP A 5 13.99 -40.32 -10.81
CA ASP A 5 13.16 -41.17 -9.93
C ASP A 5 13.90 -42.40 -9.39
N SER A 6 15.00 -42.84 -10.06
CA SER A 6 15.81 -43.98 -9.65
C SER A 6 17.03 -43.62 -8.78
N LEU A 7 17.19 -42.33 -8.45
CA LEU A 7 18.29 -41.84 -7.58
C LEU A 7 17.99 -42.14 -6.11
N SER A 8 19.06 -42.40 -5.34
CA SER A 8 18.96 -42.43 -3.88
C SER A 8 18.57 -41.05 -3.32
N ASP A 9 18.06 -40.99 -2.10
CA ASP A 9 17.65 -39.72 -1.44
C ASP A 9 18.78 -38.71 -1.36
N ASN A 10 20.01 -39.12 -1.10
CA ASN A 10 21.17 -38.26 -1.11
C ASN A 10 21.52 -37.72 -2.51
N GLU A 11 21.44 -38.55 -3.52
CA GLU A 11 21.68 -38.15 -4.92
C GLU A 11 20.61 -37.15 -5.37
N LYS A 12 19.34 -37.39 -5.00
CA LYS A 12 18.23 -36.46 -5.27
C LYS A 12 18.46 -35.10 -4.60
N ARG A 13 18.80 -35.09 -3.30
CA ARG A 13 19.10 -33.82 -2.57
C ARG A 13 20.26 -33.06 -3.21
N ASN A 14 21.33 -33.72 -3.60
CA ASN A 14 22.46 -33.09 -4.27
C ASN A 14 22.07 -32.50 -5.64
N MET A 15 21.24 -33.21 -6.39
CA MET A 15 20.76 -32.74 -7.68
C MET A 15 19.83 -31.53 -7.52
N LEU A 16 18.91 -31.54 -6.54
CA LEU A 16 18.04 -30.42 -6.22
C LEU A 16 18.87 -29.20 -5.77
N ALA A 17 19.89 -29.40 -4.95
CA ALA A 17 20.79 -28.34 -4.53
C ALA A 17 21.56 -27.73 -5.72
N SER A 18 22.04 -28.58 -6.66
CA SER A 18 22.74 -28.11 -7.85
C SER A 18 21.83 -27.31 -8.78
N VAL A 19 20.60 -27.75 -9.01
CA VAL A 19 19.60 -27.01 -9.82
C VAL A 19 19.25 -25.70 -9.15
N ALA A 20 19.03 -25.70 -7.84
CA ALA A 20 18.74 -24.49 -7.06
C ALA A 20 19.90 -23.50 -7.09
N ASN A 21 21.14 -23.95 -6.95
CA ASN A 21 22.33 -23.09 -7.01
C ASN A 21 22.44 -22.41 -8.39
N LEU A 22 22.23 -23.16 -9.47
CA LEU A 22 22.26 -22.57 -10.82
C LEU A 22 21.17 -21.52 -11.03
N TYR A 23 20.00 -21.73 -10.45
CA TYR A 23 18.87 -20.80 -10.60
C TYR A 23 19.01 -19.57 -9.71
N TYR A 24 19.31 -19.73 -8.41
CA TYR A 24 19.27 -18.62 -7.44
C TYR A 24 20.61 -17.86 -7.31
N ASN A 25 21.74 -18.54 -7.46
CA ASN A 25 23.06 -17.92 -7.28
C ASN A 25 23.77 -17.61 -8.62
N VAL A 26 23.58 -18.45 -9.63
CA VAL A 26 24.19 -18.24 -10.96
C VAL A 26 23.23 -17.53 -11.92
N GLU A 27 21.96 -17.31 -11.49
CA GLU A 27 20.91 -16.60 -12.25
C GLU A 27 20.59 -17.19 -13.63
N MET A 28 20.83 -18.50 -13.81
CA MET A 28 20.45 -19.19 -15.04
C MET A 28 18.94 -19.33 -15.15
N THR A 29 18.40 -19.13 -16.35
CA THR A 29 16.97 -19.39 -16.62
C THR A 29 16.64 -20.88 -16.53
N GLN A 30 15.40 -21.23 -16.25
CA GLN A 30 14.96 -22.63 -16.21
C GLN A 30 15.19 -23.36 -17.53
N ASN A 31 15.16 -22.66 -18.67
CA ASN A 31 15.48 -23.25 -19.98
C ASN A 31 16.96 -23.61 -20.10
N GLN A 32 17.87 -22.72 -19.75
CA GLN A 32 19.31 -22.97 -19.75
C GLN A 32 19.70 -24.12 -18.82
N ILE A 33 19.07 -24.19 -17.64
CA ILE A 33 19.26 -25.32 -16.71
C ILE A 33 18.74 -26.62 -17.31
N ALA A 34 17.57 -26.58 -17.96
CA ALA A 34 16.99 -27.77 -18.62
C ALA A 34 17.90 -28.32 -19.73
N GLU A 35 18.47 -27.45 -20.56
CA GLU A 35 19.47 -27.82 -21.59
C GLU A 35 20.71 -28.45 -20.94
N ARG A 36 21.26 -27.85 -19.90
CA ARG A 36 22.45 -28.37 -19.21
C ARG A 36 22.25 -29.72 -18.55
N PHE A 37 21.04 -29.98 -18.05
CA PHE A 37 20.69 -31.26 -17.42
C PHE A 37 20.03 -32.24 -18.39
N PHE A 38 19.94 -31.91 -19.69
CA PHE A 38 19.27 -32.73 -20.71
C PHE A 38 17.85 -33.16 -20.33
N THR A 39 17.07 -32.17 -19.84
CA THR A 39 15.71 -32.40 -19.33
C THR A 39 14.75 -31.31 -19.80
N SER A 40 13.48 -31.36 -19.38
CA SER A 40 12.50 -30.34 -19.72
C SER A 40 12.46 -29.18 -18.70
N ARG A 41 12.10 -28.00 -19.17
CA ARG A 41 11.84 -26.82 -18.29
C ARG A 41 10.84 -27.15 -17.17
N SER A 42 9.79 -27.90 -17.48
CA SER A 42 8.76 -28.31 -16.53
C SER A 42 9.32 -29.17 -15.39
N LYS A 43 10.32 -30.03 -15.71
CA LYS A 43 11.02 -30.84 -14.70
C LYS A 43 11.90 -29.96 -13.79
N ILE A 44 12.62 -29.01 -14.35
CA ILE A 44 13.39 -28.04 -13.56
C ILE A 44 12.48 -27.24 -12.64
N SER A 45 11.33 -26.76 -13.12
CA SER A 45 10.35 -26.04 -12.29
C SER A 45 9.86 -26.88 -11.11
N ARG A 46 9.57 -28.18 -11.33
CA ARG A 46 9.19 -29.11 -10.25
C ARG A 46 10.34 -29.34 -9.25
N MET A 47 11.56 -29.51 -9.73
CA MET A 47 12.74 -29.69 -8.88
C MET A 47 13.00 -28.45 -8.00
N LEU A 48 12.85 -27.24 -8.51
CA LEU A 48 12.95 -26.00 -7.74
C LEU A 48 11.86 -25.90 -6.66
N LYS A 49 10.64 -26.32 -6.97
CA LYS A 49 9.55 -26.40 -6.00
C LYS A 49 9.85 -27.42 -4.89
N GLU A 50 10.33 -28.60 -5.27
CA GLU A 50 10.70 -29.68 -4.35
C GLU A 50 11.89 -29.27 -3.46
N ALA A 51 12.89 -28.57 -4.00
CA ALA A 51 14.02 -28.03 -3.24
C ALA A 51 13.56 -27.06 -2.12
N ARG A 52 12.53 -26.24 -2.40
CA ARG A 52 11.91 -25.37 -1.39
C ARG A 52 11.12 -26.18 -0.35
N GLN A 53 10.35 -27.16 -0.77
CA GLN A 53 9.56 -28.00 0.15
C GLN A 53 10.43 -28.83 1.10
N LEU A 54 11.60 -29.26 0.63
CA LEU A 54 12.57 -30.05 1.43
C LEU A 54 13.55 -29.16 2.25
N GLY A 55 13.36 -27.84 2.24
CA GLY A 55 14.23 -26.91 2.97
C GLY A 55 15.67 -26.82 2.43
N ILE A 56 15.92 -27.30 1.20
CA ILE A 56 17.23 -27.16 0.53
C ILE A 56 17.44 -25.70 0.11
N VAL A 57 16.34 -25.01 -0.21
CA VAL A 57 16.30 -23.57 -0.49
C VAL A 57 15.42 -22.89 0.54
N GLU A 58 16.00 -21.98 1.27
CA GLU A 58 15.27 -21.05 2.15
C GLU A 58 15.25 -19.67 1.50
N ILE A 59 14.07 -19.17 1.17
CA ILE A 59 13.90 -17.81 0.65
C ILE A 59 13.42 -16.95 1.82
N LYS A 60 14.28 -16.07 2.32
CA LYS A 60 13.94 -15.09 3.33
C LYS A 60 13.68 -13.75 2.65
N ILE A 61 12.42 -13.34 2.62
CA ILE A 61 12.06 -12.00 2.19
C ILE A 61 12.28 -11.08 3.39
N LEU A 62 13.28 -10.21 3.29
CA LEU A 62 13.52 -9.18 4.29
C LEU A 62 12.53 -8.03 4.03
N GLU A 63 11.35 -8.13 4.64
CA GLU A 63 10.45 -6.98 4.67
C GLU A 63 11.01 -5.94 5.67
N PRO A 64 10.91 -4.64 5.37
CA PRO A 64 11.45 -3.58 6.24
C PRO A 64 10.67 -3.44 7.56
N TRP A 65 9.60 -4.22 7.74
CA TRP A 65 8.72 -4.17 8.92
C TRP A 65 8.45 -5.57 9.48
N ASP A 66 8.36 -5.66 10.82
CA ASP A 66 7.81 -6.83 11.49
C ASP A 66 6.30 -6.88 11.26
N ARG A 67 5.81 -7.89 10.53
CA ARG A 67 4.39 -8.08 10.22
C ARG A 67 3.79 -9.17 11.11
N ASN A 68 2.51 -8.97 11.45
CA ASN A 68 1.69 -10.02 12.08
C ASN A 68 0.81 -10.68 11.02
N VAL A 69 1.35 -11.70 10.36
CA VAL A 69 0.69 -12.39 9.25
C VAL A 69 -0.59 -13.12 9.69
N GLU A 70 -0.62 -13.64 10.92
CA GLU A 70 -1.80 -14.33 11.46
C GLU A 70 -2.98 -13.36 11.60
N LEU A 71 -2.72 -12.17 12.16
CA LEU A 71 -3.73 -11.14 12.30
C LEU A 71 -4.18 -10.57 10.95
N GLU A 72 -3.28 -10.44 9.96
CA GLU A 72 -3.63 -10.06 8.60
C GLU A 72 -4.63 -11.04 7.98
N GLN A 73 -4.38 -12.34 8.10
CA GLN A 73 -5.29 -13.39 7.59
C GLN A 73 -6.64 -13.37 8.30
N GLU A 74 -6.65 -13.14 9.61
CA GLU A 74 -7.89 -13.02 10.37
C GLU A 74 -8.73 -11.83 9.89
N PHE A 75 -8.10 -10.64 9.71
CA PHE A 75 -8.79 -9.45 9.20
C PHE A 75 -9.32 -9.65 7.78
N MET A 76 -8.52 -10.20 6.87
CA MET A 76 -8.97 -10.52 5.51
C MET A 76 -10.20 -11.40 5.52
N ARG A 77 -10.20 -12.46 6.33
CA ARG A 77 -11.32 -13.39 6.44
C ARG A 77 -12.55 -12.75 7.07
N ARG A 78 -12.37 -12.01 8.18
CA ARG A 78 -13.47 -11.45 8.98
C ARG A 78 -14.19 -10.31 8.27
N PHE A 79 -13.45 -9.48 7.54
CA PHE A 79 -13.97 -8.27 6.91
C PHE A 79 -14.00 -8.36 5.37
N ALA A 80 -13.72 -9.52 4.79
CA ALA A 80 -13.65 -9.74 3.34
C ALA A 80 -12.75 -8.73 2.62
N LEU A 81 -11.62 -8.36 3.24
CA LEU A 81 -10.67 -7.41 2.66
C LEU A 81 -9.80 -8.11 1.61
N LYS A 82 -9.46 -7.39 0.55
CA LYS A 82 -8.59 -7.90 -0.52
C LYS A 82 -7.16 -8.12 -0.06
N ASP A 83 -6.66 -7.21 0.77
CA ASP A 83 -5.33 -7.25 1.34
C ASP A 83 -5.28 -6.49 2.67
N VAL A 84 -4.37 -6.89 3.56
CA VAL A 84 -4.17 -6.30 4.89
C VAL A 84 -2.69 -6.30 5.20
N ARG A 85 -2.20 -5.26 5.83
CA ARG A 85 -0.85 -5.15 6.39
C ARG A 85 -0.95 -4.77 7.86
N VAL A 86 -0.50 -5.66 8.73
CA VAL A 86 -0.43 -5.42 10.17
C VAL A 86 1.02 -5.37 10.61
N ILE A 87 1.45 -4.23 11.10
CA ILE A 87 2.81 -4.06 11.63
C ILE A 87 2.83 -4.28 13.14
N SER A 88 3.87 -4.96 13.62
CA SER A 88 4.16 -5.10 15.04
C SER A 88 5.17 -4.02 15.43
N VAL A 89 4.80 -3.13 16.34
CA VAL A 89 5.68 -2.08 16.85
C VAL A 89 5.84 -2.29 18.35
N LYS A 90 7.02 -2.76 18.77
CA LYS A 90 7.35 -2.98 20.17
C LYS A 90 7.79 -1.64 20.79
N GLU A 91 7.28 -1.34 22.00
CA GLU A 91 7.70 -0.20 22.83
C GLU A 91 7.76 1.16 22.11
N ALA A 92 6.83 1.43 21.19
CA ALA A 92 6.83 2.64 20.41
C ALA A 92 5.86 3.69 21.00
N ASN A 93 6.27 4.95 20.95
CA ASN A 93 5.34 6.05 21.15
C ASN A 93 4.42 6.22 19.92
N ASN A 94 3.33 6.95 20.10
CA ASN A 94 2.33 7.13 19.05
C ASN A 94 2.93 7.71 17.74
N THR A 95 3.90 8.59 17.81
CA THR A 95 4.56 9.18 16.64
C THR A 95 5.33 8.13 15.84
N MET A 96 6.07 7.23 16.52
CA MET A 96 6.79 6.14 15.86
C MET A 96 5.83 5.16 15.18
N VAL A 97 4.70 4.85 15.83
CA VAL A 97 3.65 4.00 15.23
C VAL A 97 3.12 4.64 13.96
N LEU A 98 2.79 5.94 13.98
CA LEU A 98 2.29 6.66 12.81
C LEU A 98 3.34 6.75 11.69
N GLN A 99 4.62 6.93 12.02
CA GLN A 99 5.70 6.92 11.03
C GLN A 99 5.83 5.56 10.35
N LYS A 100 5.87 4.48 11.13
CA LYS A 100 5.95 3.11 10.61
C LYS A 100 4.72 2.74 9.77
N LEU A 101 3.54 3.09 10.25
CA LEU A 101 2.30 2.90 9.49
C LEU A 101 2.32 3.68 8.18
N GLY A 102 2.83 4.92 8.20
CA GLY A 102 3.00 5.76 7.02
C GLY A 102 3.96 5.14 6.00
N GLU A 103 5.09 4.58 6.44
CA GLU A 103 6.05 3.87 5.58
C GLU A 103 5.39 2.68 4.87
N VAL A 104 4.64 1.85 5.61
CA VAL A 104 3.92 0.69 5.05
C VAL A 104 2.86 1.12 4.05
N ALA A 105 2.06 2.14 4.42
CA ALA A 105 1.00 2.65 3.56
C ALA A 105 1.56 3.29 2.27
N ALA A 106 2.66 4.06 2.37
CA ALA A 106 3.32 4.65 1.21
C ALA A 106 3.87 3.58 0.25
N TYR A 107 4.54 2.56 0.78
CA TYR A 107 5.03 1.43 -0.01
C TYR A 107 3.89 0.67 -0.70
N TYR A 108 2.79 0.43 0.02
CA TYR A 108 1.62 -0.25 -0.52
C TYR A 108 0.96 0.60 -1.62
N LEU A 109 0.78 1.90 -1.39
CA LEU A 109 0.24 2.84 -2.36
C LEU A 109 1.10 2.89 -3.65
N ASP A 110 2.42 2.95 -3.50
CA ASP A 110 3.36 2.99 -4.64
C ASP A 110 3.20 1.77 -5.57
N ASN A 111 2.88 0.60 -5.00
CA ASN A 111 2.64 -0.62 -5.78
C ASN A 111 1.27 -0.66 -6.48
N LEU A 112 0.29 0.12 -6.00
CA LEU A 112 -1.06 0.17 -6.59
C LEU A 112 -1.17 1.21 -7.68
N LEU A 113 -0.43 2.33 -7.59
CA LEU A 113 -0.54 3.45 -8.50
C LEU A 113 0.01 3.15 -9.88
N ASN A 114 -0.76 3.53 -10.90
CA ASN A 114 -0.41 3.48 -12.31
C ASN A 114 -0.73 4.82 -12.99
N ASP A 115 -0.28 4.98 -14.25
CA ASP A 115 -0.50 6.18 -15.04
C ASP A 115 -1.99 6.55 -15.16
N ASN A 116 -2.24 7.85 -15.10
CA ASN A 116 -3.57 8.46 -15.27
C ASN A 116 -4.62 8.07 -14.23
N MET A 117 -4.24 7.42 -13.12
CA MET A 117 -5.16 7.16 -12.03
C MET A 117 -5.54 8.44 -11.28
N ILE A 118 -6.77 8.46 -10.78
CA ILE A 118 -7.27 9.47 -9.84
C ILE A 118 -7.15 8.93 -8.43
N LEU A 119 -6.38 9.64 -7.59
CA LEU A 119 -6.16 9.32 -6.19
C LEU A 119 -6.89 10.31 -5.30
N GLY A 120 -7.93 9.84 -4.64
CA GLY A 120 -8.61 10.60 -3.58
C GLY A 120 -7.83 10.55 -2.27
N ILE A 121 -7.69 11.68 -1.58
CA ILE A 121 -7.00 11.73 -0.28
C ILE A 121 -7.82 12.48 0.77
N SER A 122 -7.82 11.95 2.01
CA SER A 122 -8.32 12.65 3.18
C SER A 122 -7.19 13.42 3.88
N TRP A 123 -7.47 13.99 5.04
CA TRP A 123 -6.50 14.71 5.89
C TRP A 123 -6.19 13.93 7.17
N GLY A 124 -5.20 14.39 7.92
CA GLY A 124 -4.89 13.92 9.27
C GLY A 124 -3.47 13.39 9.46
N ASN A 125 -3.17 13.05 10.72
CA ASN A 125 -1.81 12.64 11.11
C ASN A 125 -1.31 11.39 10.35
N THR A 126 -2.15 10.38 10.18
CA THR A 126 -1.78 9.17 9.44
C THR A 126 -1.50 9.50 7.98
N MET A 127 -2.34 10.33 7.36
CA MET A 127 -2.15 10.79 5.98
C MET A 127 -0.86 11.59 5.83
N TYR A 128 -0.59 12.50 6.76
CA TYR A 128 0.66 13.27 6.80
C TYR A 128 1.89 12.33 6.81
N HIS A 129 1.93 11.37 7.73
CA HIS A 129 3.05 10.42 7.79
C HIS A 129 3.15 9.54 6.55
N THR A 130 2.02 9.17 5.93
CA THR A 130 2.01 8.41 4.68
C THR A 130 2.61 9.22 3.54
N VAL A 131 2.16 10.45 3.34
CA VAL A 131 2.66 11.33 2.28
C VAL A 131 4.15 11.63 2.47
N LYS A 132 4.58 11.93 3.70
CA LYS A 132 6.01 12.16 4.02
C LYS A 132 6.90 10.92 3.82
N ALA A 133 6.33 9.74 3.89
CA ALA A 133 7.06 8.49 3.68
C ALA A 133 7.16 8.09 2.20
N VAL A 134 6.43 8.74 1.29
CA VAL A 134 6.53 8.47 -0.14
C VAL A 134 7.94 8.80 -0.65
N LYS A 135 8.64 7.76 -1.10
CA LYS A 135 9.98 7.84 -1.71
C LYS A 135 9.94 7.04 -3.00
N THR A 136 9.38 7.64 -4.03
CA THR A 136 9.25 6.97 -5.33
C THR A 136 10.22 7.54 -6.35
N SER A 137 10.69 6.67 -7.25
CA SER A 137 11.37 7.08 -8.48
C SER A 137 10.43 7.07 -9.67
N LYS A 138 9.16 6.72 -9.45
CA LYS A 138 8.15 6.71 -10.50
C LYS A 138 7.80 8.14 -10.90
N ASN A 139 7.68 8.36 -12.18
CA ASN A 139 7.15 9.60 -12.76
C ASN A 139 5.89 9.22 -13.55
N ILE A 140 4.77 9.14 -12.85
CA ILE A 140 3.48 8.72 -13.39
C ILE A 140 2.47 9.86 -13.28
N PRO A 141 1.74 10.21 -14.34
CA PRO A 141 0.84 11.36 -14.36
C PRO A 141 -0.48 11.03 -13.63
N ILE A 142 -0.44 10.90 -12.29
CA ILE A 142 -1.65 10.75 -11.48
C ILE A 142 -2.34 12.08 -11.24
N THR A 143 -3.65 12.05 -10.99
CA THR A 143 -4.41 13.20 -10.51
C THR A 143 -4.78 13.00 -9.05
N VAL A 144 -4.31 13.88 -8.16
CA VAL A 144 -4.63 13.82 -6.73
C VAL A 144 -5.75 14.79 -6.39
N VAL A 145 -6.78 14.31 -5.71
CA VAL A 145 -7.96 15.09 -5.37
C VAL A 145 -8.36 14.90 -3.90
N PRO A 146 -8.62 15.98 -3.14
CA PRO A 146 -9.18 15.83 -1.80
C PRO A 146 -10.61 15.28 -1.88
N ILE A 147 -10.97 14.38 -0.94
CA ILE A 147 -12.31 13.77 -0.89
C ILE A 147 -13.29 14.55 -0.01
N MET A 148 -12.82 15.59 0.65
CA MET A 148 -13.61 16.44 1.55
C MET A 148 -13.00 17.83 1.64
N GLY A 149 -13.79 18.78 2.12
CA GLY A 149 -13.35 20.15 2.36
C GLY A 149 -12.29 20.27 3.45
N ALA A 150 -11.73 21.48 3.59
CA ALA A 150 -10.67 21.79 4.56
C ALA A 150 -11.16 21.59 6.00
N ALA A 151 -10.39 20.86 6.80
CA ALA A 151 -10.75 20.51 8.17
C ALA A 151 -10.45 21.60 9.19
N ASN A 152 -9.97 22.78 8.75
CA ASN A 152 -9.55 23.88 9.62
C ASN A 152 -8.56 23.45 10.72
N VAL A 153 -7.62 22.58 10.35
CA VAL A 153 -6.58 22.13 11.27
C VAL A 153 -5.58 23.25 11.57
N ARG A 154 -5.11 23.30 12.81
CA ARG A 154 -4.11 24.30 13.25
C ARG A 154 -2.74 24.12 12.57
N THR A 155 -2.53 23.00 11.94
CA THR A 155 -1.29 22.62 11.24
C THR A 155 -1.61 22.38 9.77
N PRO A 156 -1.43 23.40 8.91
CA PRO A 156 -1.80 23.34 7.48
C PRO A 156 -1.18 22.16 6.73
N GLU A 157 0.05 21.78 7.07
CA GLU A 157 0.76 20.65 6.46
C GLU A 157 0.06 19.28 6.64
N ARG A 158 -0.98 19.22 7.47
CA ARG A 158 -1.81 18.01 7.69
C ARG A 158 -3.18 18.11 7.02
N ASP A 159 -3.45 19.23 6.36
CA ASP A 159 -4.67 19.41 5.60
C ASP A 159 -4.59 18.69 4.25
N SER A 160 -5.74 18.28 3.74
CA SER A 160 -5.86 17.58 2.45
C SER A 160 -5.30 18.38 1.28
N LEU A 161 -5.32 19.71 1.37
CA LEU A 161 -4.81 20.62 0.35
C LEU A 161 -3.29 20.47 0.18
N ASP A 162 -2.53 20.62 1.26
CA ASP A 162 -1.07 20.49 1.22
C ASP A 162 -0.64 19.05 0.94
N LEU A 163 -1.34 18.07 1.52
CA LEU A 163 -1.08 16.66 1.28
C LEU A 163 -1.33 16.26 -0.18
N SER A 164 -2.40 16.77 -0.81
CA SER A 164 -2.70 16.52 -2.24
C SER A 164 -1.58 17.05 -3.14
N LYS A 165 -1.14 18.27 -2.87
CA LYS A 165 -0.05 18.93 -3.62
C LYS A 165 1.26 18.16 -3.50
N GLU A 166 1.66 17.81 -2.28
CA GLU A 166 2.91 17.11 -2.02
C GLU A 166 2.93 15.73 -2.68
N LEU A 167 1.81 15.00 -2.56
CA LEU A 167 1.67 13.67 -3.15
C LEU A 167 1.70 13.72 -4.68
N ALA A 168 1.00 14.68 -5.31
CA ALA A 168 1.05 14.87 -6.75
C ALA A 168 2.48 15.16 -7.23
N TYR A 169 3.20 16.05 -6.55
CA TYR A 169 4.59 16.37 -6.92
C TYR A 169 5.54 15.17 -6.78
N ALA A 170 5.33 14.32 -5.76
CA ALA A 170 6.14 13.13 -5.60
C ALA A 170 6.06 12.19 -6.81
N TYR A 171 4.92 12.13 -7.49
CA TYR A 171 4.69 11.27 -8.65
C TYR A 171 4.77 12.00 -10.01
N GLY A 172 5.02 13.31 -10.03
CA GLY A 172 5.01 14.11 -11.26
C GLY A 172 3.62 14.33 -11.86
N GLY A 173 2.58 14.21 -11.03
CA GLY A 173 1.18 14.36 -11.40
C GLY A 173 0.60 15.76 -11.16
N THR A 174 -0.71 15.84 -11.18
CA THR A 174 -1.50 17.06 -10.94
C THR A 174 -2.36 16.92 -9.68
N TYR A 175 -2.83 18.05 -9.14
CA TYR A 175 -3.69 18.05 -7.97
C TYR A 175 -4.82 19.06 -8.11
N HIS A 176 -5.90 18.81 -7.37
CA HIS A 176 -7.06 19.68 -7.27
C HIS A 176 -7.28 20.16 -5.84
N TYR A 177 -8.13 21.17 -5.67
CA TYR A 177 -8.51 21.71 -4.37
C TYR A 177 -10.03 21.78 -4.23
N ILE A 178 -10.55 21.49 -3.03
CA ILE A 178 -11.90 21.86 -2.63
C ILE A 178 -11.80 23.14 -1.79
N TYR A 179 -12.17 24.27 -2.38
CA TYR A 179 -12.20 25.57 -1.70
C TYR A 179 -13.47 25.72 -0.85
N ALA A 180 -13.70 24.76 0.03
CA ALA A 180 -14.81 24.78 0.95
C ALA A 180 -14.38 24.21 2.30
N PRO A 181 -14.97 24.64 3.42
CA PRO A 181 -14.77 24.02 4.72
C PRO A 181 -15.40 22.62 4.75
N LEU A 182 -14.89 21.77 5.64
CA LEU A 182 -15.43 20.42 5.88
C LEU A 182 -16.88 20.47 6.38
N PHE A 183 -17.17 21.46 7.23
CA PHE A 183 -18.52 21.68 7.79
C PHE A 183 -19.00 23.08 7.46
N VAL A 184 -20.29 23.19 7.20
CA VAL A 184 -21.02 24.43 6.99
C VAL A 184 -22.24 24.48 7.91
N ASN A 185 -22.78 25.68 8.15
CA ASN A 185 -23.80 25.93 9.17
C ASN A 185 -25.23 25.55 8.72
N SER A 186 -25.47 25.37 7.42
CA SER A 186 -26.79 24.98 6.91
C SER A 186 -26.71 24.20 5.60
N GLU A 187 -27.82 23.55 5.26
CA GLU A 187 -27.97 22.79 3.99
C GLU A 187 -27.93 23.71 2.78
N GLU A 188 -28.52 24.91 2.89
CA GLU A 188 -28.54 25.88 1.79
C GLU A 188 -27.12 26.33 1.42
N VAL A 189 -26.25 26.53 2.42
CA VAL A 189 -24.84 26.88 2.20
C VAL A 189 -24.10 25.70 1.56
N ARG A 190 -24.34 24.45 2.02
CA ARG A 190 -23.78 23.25 1.40
C ARG A 190 -24.18 23.16 -0.07
N ASP A 191 -25.48 23.25 -0.35
CA ASP A 191 -26.03 23.10 -1.69
C ASP A 191 -25.51 24.20 -2.64
N SER A 192 -25.38 25.45 -2.14
CA SER A 192 -24.77 26.52 -2.90
C SER A 192 -23.30 26.25 -3.24
N LEU A 193 -22.52 25.80 -2.27
CA LEU A 193 -21.10 25.46 -2.48
C LEU A 193 -20.93 24.29 -3.46
N GLU A 194 -21.78 23.25 -3.37
CA GLU A 194 -21.75 22.12 -4.28
C GLU A 194 -22.09 22.48 -5.74
N GLN A 195 -22.78 23.60 -5.97
CA GLN A 195 -23.08 24.10 -7.33
C GLN A 195 -21.92 24.94 -7.90
N GLU A 196 -20.99 25.40 -7.09
CA GLU A 196 -19.83 26.14 -7.60
C GLU A 196 -18.99 25.25 -8.53
N PRO A 197 -18.70 25.73 -9.77
CA PRO A 197 -18.11 24.87 -10.81
C PRO A 197 -16.80 24.18 -10.38
N ASN A 198 -15.92 24.88 -9.66
CA ASN A 198 -14.65 24.32 -9.21
C ASN A 198 -14.83 23.26 -8.12
N ILE A 199 -15.75 23.49 -7.18
CA ILE A 199 -16.07 22.54 -6.10
C ILE A 199 -16.74 21.31 -6.70
N LYS A 200 -17.75 21.52 -7.54
CA LYS A 200 -18.47 20.45 -8.24
C LYS A 200 -17.53 19.57 -9.05
N GLY A 201 -16.67 20.17 -9.87
CA GLY A 201 -15.70 19.43 -10.68
C GLY A 201 -14.73 18.60 -9.81
N CYS A 202 -14.28 19.15 -8.69
CA CYS A 202 -13.41 18.43 -7.76
C CYS A 202 -14.14 17.26 -7.08
N LEU A 203 -15.40 17.44 -6.65
CA LEU A 203 -16.22 16.38 -6.07
C LEU A 203 -16.55 15.28 -7.08
N GLU A 204 -16.77 15.63 -8.34
CA GLU A 204 -16.95 14.65 -9.43
C GLU A 204 -15.69 13.82 -9.65
N LEU A 205 -14.50 14.44 -9.67
CA LEU A 205 -13.23 13.71 -9.73
C LEU A 205 -13.07 12.79 -8.52
N ALA A 206 -13.37 13.27 -7.31
CA ALA A 206 -13.28 12.46 -6.11
C ALA A 206 -14.23 11.26 -6.12
N ARG A 207 -15.42 11.40 -6.66
CA ARG A 207 -16.39 10.28 -6.85
C ARG A 207 -15.90 9.23 -7.85
N ASN A 208 -15.08 9.64 -8.81
CA ASN A 208 -14.49 8.77 -9.84
C ASN A 208 -13.07 8.33 -9.50
N ALA A 209 -12.61 8.49 -8.24
CA ALA A 209 -11.29 8.10 -7.84
C ALA A 209 -11.09 6.58 -7.97
N ASP A 210 -9.98 6.16 -8.60
CA ASP A 210 -9.57 4.76 -8.73
C ASP A 210 -9.13 4.19 -7.37
N ILE A 211 -8.50 5.05 -6.56
CA ILE A 211 -8.03 4.73 -5.22
C ILE A 211 -8.41 5.87 -4.27
N ILE A 212 -8.88 5.52 -3.08
CA ILE A 212 -9.10 6.48 -2.00
C ILE A 212 -8.17 6.12 -0.83
N LEU A 213 -7.28 7.05 -0.50
CA LEU A 213 -6.39 6.97 0.66
C LEU A 213 -7.03 7.73 1.83
N THR A 214 -7.43 7.00 2.86
CA THR A 214 -8.07 7.59 4.03
C THR A 214 -7.61 6.91 5.32
N SER A 215 -7.97 7.48 6.47
CA SER A 215 -7.71 6.91 7.78
C SER A 215 -9.00 6.71 8.57
N VAL A 216 -8.95 5.76 9.50
CA VAL A 216 -10.05 5.50 10.44
C VAL A 216 -9.67 6.06 11.79
N GLY A 217 -10.47 7.00 12.29
CA GLY A 217 -10.32 7.56 13.63
C GLY A 217 -11.16 6.83 14.67
N SER A 218 -10.86 7.05 15.96
CA SER A 218 -11.65 6.55 17.08
C SER A 218 -12.49 7.68 17.67
N ILE A 219 -13.77 7.40 17.88
CA ILE A 219 -14.67 8.32 18.61
C ILE A 219 -14.46 8.28 20.14
N VAL A 220 -13.75 7.27 20.64
CA VAL A 220 -13.49 7.09 22.09
C VAL A 220 -12.38 8.03 22.58
N TYR A 221 -11.41 8.33 21.72
CA TYR A 221 -10.35 9.28 22.02
C TYR A 221 -10.68 10.63 21.41
N LYS A 222 -10.39 11.73 22.15
CA LYS A 222 -10.57 13.11 21.72
C LYS A 222 -10.05 13.32 20.29
N SER A 223 -10.90 13.05 19.30
CA SER A 223 -10.57 13.30 17.90
C SER A 223 -10.85 14.78 17.57
N CYS A 224 -10.13 15.34 16.65
CA CYS A 224 -10.30 16.72 16.22
C CYS A 224 -11.73 17.03 15.77
N LEU A 225 -12.41 16.04 15.17
CA LEU A 225 -13.80 16.17 14.69
C LEU A 225 -14.82 16.32 15.83
N LEU A 226 -14.58 15.70 16.99
CA LEU A 226 -15.48 15.84 18.15
C LEU A 226 -15.46 17.21 18.79
N TYR A 227 -14.38 17.98 18.58
CA TYR A 227 -14.26 19.34 19.10
C TYR A 227 -14.70 20.43 18.11
N THR A 228 -14.81 20.10 16.82
CA THR A 228 -15.14 21.06 15.76
C THR A 228 -16.56 20.84 15.19
N SER A 229 -17.18 19.69 15.45
CA SER A 229 -18.58 19.46 15.09
C SER A 229 -19.49 20.05 16.16
N PRO A 230 -20.50 20.86 15.79
CA PRO A 230 -21.57 21.20 16.70
C PRO A 230 -22.22 19.89 17.19
N SER A 231 -22.42 19.81 18.50
CA SER A 231 -23.11 18.64 19.08
C SER A 231 -24.57 18.62 18.56
N PRO A 232 -25.11 17.48 18.15
CA PRO A 232 -26.53 17.39 17.79
C PRO A 232 -27.47 17.63 18.97
N ARG A 233 -26.93 17.97 20.15
CA ARG A 233 -27.67 18.17 21.41
C ARG A 233 -27.58 19.59 21.99
N ASP A 234 -26.94 20.52 21.26
CA ASP A 234 -26.86 21.95 21.66
C ASP A 234 -27.87 22.81 20.90
#